data_c1c33f546ebae7b23bd8b5355f1f47a7
#
_entry.id   c1c33f546ebae7b23bd8b5355f1f47a7
#
_cell.length_a   1.000
_cell.length_b   1.000
_cell.length_c   1.000
_cell.angle_alpha   90.00
_cell.angle_beta   90.00
_cell.angle_gamma   90.00
#
_symmetry.space_group_name_H-M   'P 1'
#
loop_
_entity.id
_entity.type
_entity.pdbx_description
1 polymer ?
#
loop_
_entity_poly.entity_id
_entity_poly.type
_entity_poly.pdbx_seq_one_letter_code
_entity_poly.pdbx_strand_id
1 'polypeptide(L)'
;FKVSVGEAGSNQTFTPTNATYDPASGDLTLTIGAHGLKKGKGVLIENGAVSFKCTMDGNDTAQSYPRAGRDQASGRSLKITAVTATTITVKVGNAGTNKFFKPSGVSYNPATGVMVTTIGQHGLRVGDDIVLKDNSLTFTCSKDNNATQHSYPRPGTDPFAGKSIRITDVSSS
;
A
#
# COMPACT_ATOMS: atom_id res chain seq x y z
N PHE A 1 40.64 4.12 0.63
CA PHE A 1 39.24 3.74 0.40
C PHE A 1 38.45 4.05 1.68
N LYS A 2 37.59 5.06 1.66
CA LYS A 2 36.82 5.44 2.84
C LYS A 2 35.36 5.05 2.60
N VAL A 3 34.88 4.06 3.33
CA VAL A 3 33.47 3.64 3.30
C VAL A 3 32.79 4.24 4.54
N SER A 4 31.78 5.07 4.35
CA SER A 4 30.93 5.54 5.45
C SER A 4 29.83 4.50 5.70
N VAL A 5 29.96 3.75 6.75
CA VAL A 5 28.94 2.81 7.27
C VAL A 5 28.08 3.59 8.26
N GLY A 6 27.11 4.31 7.90
CA GLY A 6 26.19 5.06 8.77
C GLY A 6 26.47 5.04 10.30
N GLU A 7 26.10 6.09 10.97
CA GLU A 7 26.18 6.14 12.43
C GLU A 7 25.21 5.13 13.03
N ALA A 8 25.61 4.43 14.09
CA ALA A 8 24.72 3.60 14.90
C ALA A 8 23.53 4.48 15.34
N GLY A 9 22.32 4.15 14.91
CA GLY A 9 21.12 4.87 15.29
C GLY A 9 20.94 4.78 16.80
N SER A 10 20.81 5.89 17.50
CA SER A 10 20.22 5.86 18.81
C SER A 10 18.76 5.43 18.59
N ASN A 11 18.37 4.25 19.10
CA ASN A 11 16.98 3.78 19.07
C ASN A 11 16.14 4.65 20.03
N GLN A 12 15.86 5.88 19.61
CA GLN A 12 14.97 6.77 20.35
C GLN A 12 13.54 6.46 19.94
N THR A 13 12.70 6.21 20.90
CA THR A 13 11.26 6.00 20.73
C THR A 13 10.52 7.27 21.08
N PHE A 14 9.59 7.68 20.23
CA PHE A 14 8.72 8.83 20.42
C PHE A 14 7.26 8.38 20.33
N THR A 15 6.41 8.92 21.20
CA THR A 15 4.96 8.73 21.11
C THR A 15 4.36 9.99 20.47
N PRO A 16 3.82 9.90 19.23
CA PRO A 16 3.16 11.04 18.63
C PRO A 16 1.95 11.51 19.43
N THR A 17 1.84 12.80 19.63
CA THR A 17 0.67 13.44 20.25
C THR A 17 -0.35 13.89 19.22
N ASN A 18 0.06 14.06 17.97
CA ASN A 18 -0.79 14.38 16.84
C ASN A 18 -0.19 13.85 15.54
N ALA A 19 -1.05 13.55 14.58
CA ALA A 19 -0.69 13.15 13.23
C ALA A 19 -1.59 13.83 12.20
N THR A 20 -1.00 14.42 11.17
CA THR A 20 -1.73 14.97 10.02
C THR A 20 -1.23 14.34 8.73
N TYR A 21 -2.15 14.01 7.83
CA TYR A 21 -1.84 13.41 6.56
C TYR A 21 -2.38 14.26 5.41
N ASP A 22 -1.51 14.55 4.46
CA ASP A 22 -1.89 15.20 3.20
C ASP A 22 -2.04 14.14 2.11
N PRO A 23 -3.26 13.85 1.65
CA PRO A 23 -3.51 12.83 0.64
C PRO A 23 -2.95 13.19 -0.74
N ALA A 24 -2.77 14.47 -1.05
CA ALA A 24 -2.25 14.91 -2.35
C ALA A 24 -0.74 14.70 -2.46
N SER A 25 -0.01 15.04 -1.41
CA SER A 25 1.44 14.89 -1.36
C SER A 25 1.90 13.54 -0.82
N GLY A 26 1.06 12.85 -0.05
CA GLY A 26 1.42 11.64 0.68
C GLY A 26 2.32 11.90 1.89
N ASP A 27 2.31 13.12 2.39
CA ASP A 27 3.07 13.51 3.57
C ASP A 27 2.30 13.17 4.85
N LEU A 28 2.94 12.43 5.73
CA LEU A 28 2.50 12.21 7.11
C LEU A 28 3.37 13.05 8.02
N THR A 29 2.78 14.02 8.71
CA THR A 29 3.45 14.85 9.72
C THR A 29 3.06 14.38 11.10
N LEU A 30 4.05 14.04 11.92
CA LEU A 30 3.89 13.57 13.29
C LEU A 30 4.41 14.64 14.26
N THR A 31 3.61 15.00 15.25
CA THR A 31 4.04 15.83 16.38
C THR A 31 4.58 14.92 17.47
N ILE A 32 5.87 14.98 17.73
CA ILE A 32 6.58 14.08 18.65
C ILE A 32 7.30 14.80 19.81
N GLY A 33 7.07 16.12 19.93
CA GLY A 33 7.78 16.96 20.90
C GLY A 33 9.21 17.27 20.47
N ALA A 34 10.01 17.81 21.40
CA ALA A 34 11.42 18.14 21.12
C ALA A 34 12.23 16.86 20.82
N HIS A 35 12.98 16.82 19.70
CA HIS A 35 13.57 15.55 19.26
C HIS A 35 15.01 15.64 18.73
N GLY A 36 15.55 16.60 18.21
CA GLY A 36 16.89 16.64 17.62
C GLY A 36 17.10 15.76 16.35
N LEU A 37 16.03 15.15 15.81
CA LEU A 37 16.11 14.40 14.55
C LEU A 37 16.39 15.35 13.37
N LYS A 38 17.00 14.82 12.31
CA LYS A 38 17.37 15.60 11.11
C LYS A 38 16.74 15.00 9.85
N LYS A 39 16.50 15.86 8.86
CA LYS A 39 16.10 15.46 7.50
C LYS A 39 17.05 14.38 6.96
N GLY A 40 16.50 13.38 6.29
CA GLY A 40 17.24 12.26 5.72
C GLY A 40 17.49 11.08 6.67
N LYS A 41 17.30 11.23 7.98
CA LYS A 41 17.35 10.11 8.92
C LYS A 41 16.14 9.19 8.73
N GLY A 42 16.31 7.92 9.04
CA GLY A 42 15.26 6.92 8.96
C GLY A 42 14.45 6.86 10.24
N VAL A 43 13.14 6.72 10.13
CA VAL A 43 12.24 6.42 11.24
C VAL A 43 11.36 5.23 10.88
N LEU A 44 11.03 4.42 11.86
CA LEU A 44 10.08 3.32 11.75
C LEU A 44 8.80 3.75 12.48
N ILE A 45 7.66 3.63 11.81
CA ILE A 45 6.35 3.79 12.45
C ILE A 45 5.87 2.40 12.83
N GLU A 46 5.64 2.17 14.12
CA GLU A 46 5.10 0.89 14.58
C GLU A 46 3.70 0.66 14.03
N ASN A 47 3.37 -0.59 13.76
CA ASN A 47 2.05 -0.94 13.26
C ASN A 47 0.96 -0.54 14.25
N GLY A 48 -0.05 0.18 13.76
CA GLY A 48 -1.15 0.67 14.58
C GLY A 48 -0.85 1.90 15.43
N ALA A 49 0.37 2.49 15.31
CA ALA A 49 0.79 3.62 16.15
C ALA A 49 -0.02 4.91 15.91
N VAL A 50 -0.66 5.03 14.75
CA VAL A 50 -1.46 6.21 14.38
C VAL A 50 -2.88 5.76 14.06
N SER A 51 -3.87 6.57 14.43
CA SER A 51 -5.28 6.34 14.11
C SER A 51 -5.84 7.52 13.32
N PHE A 52 -6.56 7.22 12.24
CA PHE A 52 -7.22 8.19 11.39
C PHE A 52 -8.72 7.89 11.29
N LYS A 53 -9.50 8.93 11.12
CA LYS A 53 -10.90 8.85 10.71
C LYS A 53 -11.01 9.30 9.26
N CYS A 54 -11.88 8.66 8.50
CA CYS A 54 -12.07 8.93 7.07
C CYS A 54 -13.37 9.72 6.84
N THR A 55 -13.28 10.80 6.06
CA THR A 55 -14.47 11.59 5.70
C THR A 55 -15.41 10.83 4.77
N MET A 56 -14.93 9.78 4.09
CA MET A 56 -15.76 8.95 3.20
C MET A 56 -16.81 8.13 3.94
N ASP A 57 -16.57 7.80 5.22
CA ASP A 57 -17.53 7.11 6.08
C ASP A 57 -18.14 8.05 7.15
N GLY A 58 -18.09 9.35 6.92
CA GLY A 58 -18.59 10.34 7.87
C GLY A 58 -17.76 10.45 9.16
N ASN A 59 -16.53 9.99 9.15
CA ASN A 59 -15.65 9.88 10.33
C ASN A 59 -16.14 8.88 11.39
N ASP A 60 -16.91 7.87 10.98
CA ASP A 60 -17.56 6.92 11.87
C ASP A 60 -16.56 5.91 12.45
N THR A 61 -15.66 5.41 11.61
CA THR A 61 -14.68 4.40 12.01
C THR A 61 -13.26 4.95 12.13
N ALA A 62 -12.58 4.57 13.20
CA ALA A 62 -11.16 4.83 13.36
C ALA A 62 -10.35 3.71 12.68
N GLN A 63 -9.46 4.08 11.78
CA GLN A 63 -8.57 3.17 11.06
C GLN A 63 -7.15 3.29 11.62
N SER A 64 -6.55 2.19 12.01
CA SER A 64 -5.16 2.17 12.47
C SER A 64 -4.17 2.19 11.31
N TYR A 65 -3.03 2.83 11.50
CA TYR A 65 -1.95 2.92 10.52
C TYR A 65 -0.58 2.88 11.20
N PRO A 66 0.45 2.26 10.59
CA PRO A 66 0.36 1.32 9.48
C PRO A 66 -0.34 0.02 9.88
N ARG A 67 -1.08 -0.59 8.97
CA ARG A 67 -1.61 -1.95 9.15
C ARG A 67 -0.53 -2.96 8.80
N ALA A 68 -0.31 -3.90 9.69
CA ALA A 68 0.74 -4.91 9.54
C ALA A 68 0.65 -5.65 8.19
N GLY A 69 1.74 -5.63 7.43
CA GLY A 69 1.85 -6.30 6.14
C GLY A 69 0.94 -5.78 5.03
N ARG A 70 0.18 -4.69 5.25
CA ARG A 70 -0.75 -4.11 4.26
C ARG A 70 -0.33 -2.73 3.77
N ASP A 71 0.10 -1.87 4.67
CA ASP A 71 0.47 -0.51 4.31
C ASP A 71 1.95 -0.40 3.96
N GLN A 72 2.30 0.49 3.04
CA GLN A 72 3.67 0.66 2.56
C GLN A 72 4.67 1.02 3.67
N ALA A 73 4.20 1.66 4.73
CA ALA A 73 5.03 2.04 5.87
C ALA A 73 5.26 0.89 6.85
N SER A 74 4.48 -0.20 6.76
CA SER A 74 4.60 -1.33 7.70
C SER A 74 5.97 -2.01 7.61
N GLY A 75 6.69 -2.02 8.74
CA GLY A 75 8.01 -2.65 8.86
C GLY A 75 9.12 -1.99 8.04
N ARG A 76 8.91 -0.78 7.51
CA ARG A 76 9.89 -0.07 6.68
C ARG A 76 10.42 1.18 7.37
N SER A 77 11.73 1.41 7.22
CA SER A 77 12.33 2.69 7.59
C SER A 77 11.99 3.74 6.55
N LEU A 78 11.32 4.81 6.98
CA LEU A 78 10.94 5.95 6.16
C LEU A 78 11.94 7.08 6.37
N LYS A 79 12.34 7.76 5.30
CA LYS A 79 13.23 8.93 5.41
C LYS A 79 12.42 10.15 5.83
N ILE A 80 12.93 10.86 6.81
CA ILE A 80 12.40 12.17 7.22
C ILE A 80 12.62 13.17 6.07
N THR A 81 11.55 13.77 5.59
CA THR A 81 11.55 14.75 4.50
C THR A 81 11.59 16.20 4.99
N ALA A 82 10.99 16.45 6.15
CA ALA A 82 11.02 17.75 6.82
C ALA A 82 11.02 17.59 8.34
N VAL A 83 11.54 18.61 9.03
CA VAL A 83 11.59 18.68 10.50
C VAL A 83 11.29 20.11 10.95
N THR A 84 10.63 20.23 12.10
CA THR A 84 10.56 21.45 12.92
C THR A 84 11.13 21.14 14.31
N ALA A 85 10.98 22.04 15.26
CA ALA A 85 11.40 21.79 16.64
C ALA A 85 10.66 20.62 17.29
N THR A 86 9.41 20.35 16.86
CA THR A 86 8.51 19.38 17.51
C THR A 86 7.87 18.40 16.54
N THR A 87 8.09 18.52 15.24
CA THR A 87 7.45 17.66 14.24
C THR A 87 8.47 17.06 13.28
N ILE A 88 8.11 15.89 12.77
CA ILE A 88 8.77 15.27 11.62
C ILE A 88 7.74 14.98 10.53
N THR A 89 8.17 15.06 9.26
CA THR A 89 7.36 14.67 8.11
C THR A 89 8.05 13.53 7.37
N VAL A 90 7.26 12.53 6.99
CA VAL A 90 7.70 11.38 6.17
C VAL A 90 6.74 11.15 5.02
N LYS A 91 7.22 10.55 3.93
CA LYS A 91 6.38 10.12 2.81
C LYS A 91 5.83 8.72 3.09
N VAL A 92 4.52 8.61 3.14
CA VAL A 92 3.81 7.32 3.33
C VAL A 92 3.04 6.86 2.08
N GLY A 93 3.09 7.65 1.03
CA GLY A 93 2.34 7.46 -0.21
C GLY A 93 1.10 8.34 -0.27
N ASN A 94 0.77 8.77 -1.47
CA ASN A 94 -0.44 9.55 -1.71
C ASN A 94 -1.65 8.66 -1.46
N ALA A 95 -2.74 9.21 -0.94
CA ALA A 95 -4.02 8.54 -1.03
C ALA A 95 -4.30 8.38 -2.53
N GLY A 96 -4.30 7.13 -2.98
CA GLY A 96 -4.47 6.88 -4.39
C GLY A 96 -5.80 7.46 -4.84
N THR A 97 -5.80 8.35 -5.81
CA THR A 97 -6.92 8.36 -6.74
C THR A 97 -6.99 6.93 -7.25
N ASN A 98 -8.10 6.24 -7.00
CA ASN A 98 -8.32 4.90 -7.50
C ASN A 98 -8.00 4.90 -9.00
N LYS A 99 -6.85 4.39 -9.37
CA LYS A 99 -6.48 4.24 -10.78
C LYS A 99 -7.22 3.02 -11.29
N PHE A 100 -7.98 3.21 -12.34
CA PHE A 100 -8.66 2.11 -13.01
C PHE A 100 -7.82 1.66 -14.20
N PHE A 101 -7.56 0.36 -14.26
CA PHE A 101 -6.85 -0.26 -15.36
C PHE A 101 -7.79 -1.25 -16.05
N LYS A 102 -7.75 -1.27 -17.38
CA LYS A 102 -8.43 -2.29 -18.17
C LYS A 102 -7.38 -3.28 -18.67
N PRO A 103 -7.39 -4.53 -18.20
CA PRO A 103 -6.46 -5.53 -18.70
C PRO A 103 -6.64 -5.77 -20.20
N SER A 104 -5.54 -5.89 -20.93
CA SER A 104 -5.51 -6.35 -22.32
C SER A 104 -5.29 -7.87 -22.42
N GLY A 105 -4.82 -8.49 -21.35
CA GLY A 105 -4.63 -9.91 -21.23
C GLY A 105 -4.63 -10.36 -19.77
N VAL A 106 -5.13 -11.57 -19.53
CA VAL A 106 -5.13 -12.22 -18.23
C VAL A 106 -4.79 -13.68 -18.41
N SER A 107 -3.87 -14.19 -17.61
CA SER A 107 -3.60 -15.62 -17.49
C SER A 107 -3.66 -16.06 -16.03
N TYR A 108 -4.09 -17.29 -15.79
CA TYR A 108 -4.17 -17.87 -14.46
C TYR A 108 -3.52 -19.25 -14.45
N ASN A 109 -2.67 -19.49 -13.47
CA ASN A 109 -2.05 -20.79 -13.24
C ASN A 109 -2.73 -21.47 -12.05
N PRO A 110 -3.55 -22.50 -12.26
CA PRO A 110 -4.29 -23.14 -11.17
C PRO A 110 -3.40 -23.95 -10.22
N ALA A 111 -2.21 -24.36 -10.65
CA ALA A 111 -1.27 -25.10 -9.79
C ALA A 111 -0.59 -24.21 -8.76
N THR A 112 -0.37 -22.94 -9.09
CA THR A 112 0.30 -21.97 -8.20
C THR A 112 -0.65 -20.93 -7.61
N GLY A 113 -1.87 -20.80 -8.16
CA GLY A 113 -2.80 -19.73 -7.81
C GLY A 113 -2.40 -18.34 -8.32
N VAL A 114 -1.37 -18.25 -9.15
CA VAL A 114 -0.86 -16.98 -9.69
C VAL A 114 -1.72 -16.53 -10.85
N MET A 115 -2.18 -15.28 -10.79
CA MET A 115 -2.83 -14.58 -11.90
C MET A 115 -1.91 -13.47 -12.40
N VAL A 116 -1.65 -13.43 -13.68
CA VAL A 116 -0.88 -12.37 -14.35
C VAL A 116 -1.83 -11.56 -15.22
N THR A 117 -1.79 -10.25 -15.07
CA THR A 117 -2.61 -9.30 -15.85
C THR A 117 -1.71 -8.34 -16.63
N THR A 118 -1.96 -8.21 -17.91
CA THR A 118 -1.30 -7.22 -18.76
C THR A 118 -2.14 -5.94 -18.79
N ILE A 119 -1.62 -4.85 -18.24
CA ILE A 119 -2.36 -3.58 -18.09
C ILE A 119 -1.63 -2.37 -18.68
N GLY A 120 -0.58 -2.59 -19.47
CA GLY A 120 0.25 -1.51 -20.03
C GLY A 120 1.01 -0.74 -18.94
N GLN A 121 1.35 0.53 -19.22
CA GLN A 121 2.05 1.37 -18.25
C GLN A 121 1.15 1.67 -17.04
N HIS A 122 1.55 1.24 -15.86
CA HIS A 122 0.70 1.29 -14.68
C HIS A 122 1.32 2.03 -13.47
N GLY A 123 2.65 2.00 -13.31
CA GLY A 123 3.32 2.58 -12.17
C GLY A 123 3.06 1.87 -10.83
N LEU A 124 2.45 0.67 -10.86
CA LEU A 124 2.28 -0.18 -9.69
C LEU A 124 3.60 -0.82 -9.29
N ARG A 125 3.72 -1.25 -8.05
CA ARG A 125 4.91 -1.86 -7.45
C ARG A 125 4.54 -3.14 -6.72
N VAL A 126 5.52 -4.00 -6.52
CA VAL A 126 5.38 -5.14 -5.61
C VAL A 126 5.01 -4.62 -4.21
N GLY A 127 3.96 -5.19 -3.64
CA GLY A 127 3.39 -4.79 -2.36
C GLY A 127 2.26 -3.76 -2.44
N ASP A 128 1.95 -3.22 -3.63
CA ASP A 128 0.72 -2.45 -3.83
C ASP A 128 -0.49 -3.39 -3.78
N ASP A 129 -1.62 -2.84 -3.39
CA ASP A 129 -2.88 -3.58 -3.34
C ASP A 129 -3.79 -3.17 -4.50
N ILE A 130 -4.44 -4.15 -5.12
CA ILE A 130 -5.44 -3.97 -6.17
C ILE A 130 -6.76 -4.61 -5.77
N VAL A 131 -7.85 -4.11 -6.32
CA VAL A 131 -9.17 -4.75 -6.23
C VAL A 131 -9.65 -5.07 -7.64
N LEU A 132 -10.02 -6.32 -7.87
CA LEU A 132 -10.67 -6.70 -9.10
C LEU A 132 -12.14 -6.26 -9.05
N LYS A 133 -12.56 -5.50 -10.04
CA LYS A 133 -13.97 -5.15 -10.16
C LYS A 133 -14.79 -6.40 -10.47
N ASP A 134 -15.92 -6.54 -9.81
CA ASP A 134 -16.81 -7.68 -10.01
C ASP A 134 -17.13 -7.90 -11.49
N ASN A 135 -17.06 -9.15 -11.92
CA ASN A 135 -17.31 -9.61 -13.28
C ASN A 135 -16.41 -8.95 -14.35
N SER A 136 -15.26 -8.39 -13.96
CA SER A 136 -14.37 -7.68 -14.90
C SER A 136 -13.49 -8.57 -15.76
N LEU A 137 -13.32 -9.82 -15.39
CA LEU A 137 -12.55 -10.82 -16.11
C LEU A 137 -13.47 -11.92 -16.64
N THR A 138 -13.12 -12.48 -17.82
CA THR A 138 -13.85 -13.60 -18.39
C THR A 138 -12.86 -14.72 -18.70
N PHE A 139 -13.19 -15.91 -18.25
CA PHE A 139 -12.42 -17.12 -18.45
C PHE A 139 -13.25 -18.18 -19.16
N THR A 140 -12.61 -19.03 -19.93
CA THR A 140 -13.16 -20.29 -20.40
C THR A 140 -12.50 -21.45 -19.67
N CYS A 141 -13.14 -22.60 -19.61
CA CYS A 141 -12.64 -23.76 -18.91
C CYS A 141 -12.30 -24.89 -19.90
N SER A 142 -11.11 -25.45 -19.79
CA SER A 142 -10.69 -26.60 -20.64
C SER A 142 -11.48 -27.87 -20.37
N LYS A 143 -12.16 -27.98 -19.22
CA LYS A 143 -12.99 -29.14 -18.87
C LYS A 143 -14.25 -29.26 -19.71
N ASP A 144 -14.73 -28.18 -20.29
CA ASP A 144 -15.87 -28.13 -21.20
C ASP A 144 -15.46 -27.73 -22.63
N ASN A 145 -14.19 -27.98 -22.99
CA ASN A 145 -13.60 -27.57 -24.26
C ASN A 145 -13.72 -26.07 -24.56
N ASN A 146 -13.68 -25.24 -23.52
CA ASN A 146 -13.85 -23.79 -23.60
C ASN A 146 -15.22 -23.35 -24.16
N ALA A 147 -16.24 -24.17 -24.01
CA ALA A 147 -17.59 -23.92 -24.54
C ALA A 147 -18.32 -22.84 -23.76
N THR A 148 -18.07 -22.71 -22.46
CA THR A 148 -18.74 -21.73 -21.61
C THR A 148 -17.78 -20.64 -21.12
N GLN A 149 -18.31 -19.42 -21.00
CA GLN A 149 -17.60 -18.28 -20.41
C GLN A 149 -18.04 -18.08 -18.97
N HIS A 150 -17.08 -17.89 -18.10
CA HIS A 150 -17.31 -17.63 -16.67
C HIS A 150 -16.74 -16.27 -16.30
N SER A 151 -17.55 -15.42 -15.69
CA SER A 151 -17.08 -14.12 -15.18
C SER A 151 -16.41 -14.28 -13.82
N TYR A 152 -15.44 -13.41 -13.53
CA TYR A 152 -14.68 -13.39 -12.28
C TYR A 152 -14.29 -11.94 -11.91
N PRO A 153 -14.19 -11.57 -10.63
CA PRO A 153 -14.77 -12.29 -9.50
C PRO A 153 -16.30 -12.15 -9.49
N ARG A 154 -16.99 -13.21 -9.05
CA ARG A 154 -18.46 -13.19 -8.88
C ARG A 154 -18.80 -12.68 -7.50
N PRO A 155 -19.64 -11.65 -7.37
CA PRO A 155 -20.02 -11.08 -6.08
C PRO A 155 -20.57 -12.13 -5.12
N GLY A 156 -20.08 -12.10 -3.89
CA GLY A 156 -20.54 -13.01 -2.83
C GLY A 156 -20.18 -14.49 -3.01
N THR A 157 -19.55 -14.88 -4.12
CA THR A 157 -19.21 -16.28 -4.42
C THR A 157 -17.71 -16.51 -4.44
N ASP A 158 -16.98 -15.66 -5.13
CA ASP A 158 -15.54 -15.85 -5.27
C ASP A 158 -14.77 -15.21 -4.11
N PRO A 159 -13.66 -15.84 -3.65
CA PRO A 159 -12.96 -15.41 -2.44
C PRO A 159 -12.35 -14.01 -2.54
N PHE A 160 -12.12 -13.50 -3.75
CA PHE A 160 -11.52 -12.17 -3.98
C PHE A 160 -12.53 -11.11 -4.41
N ALA A 161 -13.83 -11.41 -4.45
CA ALA A 161 -14.85 -10.40 -4.73
C ALA A 161 -14.83 -9.30 -3.66
N GLY A 162 -14.61 -8.05 -4.10
CA GLY A 162 -14.53 -6.88 -3.22
C GLY A 162 -13.33 -6.86 -2.26
N LYS A 163 -12.37 -7.78 -2.41
CA LYS A 163 -11.20 -7.84 -1.54
C LYS A 163 -9.94 -7.28 -2.20
N SER A 164 -9.08 -6.74 -1.38
CA SER A 164 -7.75 -6.29 -1.77
C SER A 164 -6.83 -7.49 -2.00
N ILE A 165 -6.12 -7.49 -3.11
CA ILE A 165 -5.14 -8.50 -3.51
C ILE A 165 -3.79 -7.82 -3.62
N ARG A 166 -2.78 -8.39 -2.97
CA ARG A 166 -1.42 -7.85 -3.01
C ARG A 166 -0.68 -8.27 -4.27
N ILE A 167 -0.03 -7.30 -4.90
CA ILE A 167 0.88 -7.56 -6.02
C ILE A 167 2.16 -8.22 -5.49
N THR A 168 2.48 -9.38 -6.01
CA THR A 168 3.67 -10.15 -5.64
C THR A 168 4.82 -10.00 -6.60
N ASP A 169 4.52 -9.62 -7.85
CA ASP A 169 5.52 -9.39 -8.88
C ASP A 169 5.03 -8.34 -9.89
N VAL A 170 5.96 -7.60 -10.48
CA VAL A 170 5.71 -6.56 -11.49
C VAL A 170 6.79 -6.64 -12.54
N SER A 171 6.39 -6.90 -13.80
CA SER A 171 7.28 -6.75 -14.95
C SER A 171 7.09 -5.36 -15.59
N SER A 172 8.18 -4.79 -16.11
CA SER A 172 8.08 -3.66 -17.03
C SER A 172 7.47 -4.15 -18.33
N SER A 173 6.26 -3.74 -18.65
CA SER A 173 5.69 -3.89 -19.98
C SER A 173 6.29 -2.92 -20.96
#